data_d05f03f9aa0acabb575394cd82a93df5
#
_entry.id   d05f03f9aa0acabb575394cd82a93df5
#
_cell.length_a   1.000
_cell.length_b   1.000
_cell.length_c   1.000
_cell.angle_alpha   90.00
_cell.angle_beta   90.00
_cell.angle_gamma   90.00
#
_symmetry.space_group_name_H-M   'P 1'
#
loop_
_entity.id
_entity.type
_entity.pdbx_description
1 polymer ?
#
loop_
_entity_poly.entity_id
_entity_poly.type
_entity_poly.pdbx_seq_one_letter_code
_entity_poly.pdbx_strand_id
1 'polypeptide(L)'
;QPSKVLVVDTETAKESPTLFARSVTRQVFTDEGELSTIIHAKELLQRDPSEAAKALTPDITLYRDGKASWYITSETALLNPDGTTTLINDVKIQQAKEAEENWLLVTPELSFHAERQYAYTEHPVTMTRIGGRLDAVGMEMDLKKETVEFKANVSAVYQMYNPQDQD
;
A
#
# COMPACT_ATOMS: atom_id res chain seq x y z
N GLN A 1 -1.47 1.97 -20.56
CA GLN A 1 -2.13 0.76 -21.12
C GLN A 1 -1.75 -0.46 -20.29
N PRO A 2 -2.68 -1.02 -19.56
CA PRO A 2 -2.40 -2.24 -18.81
C PRO A 2 -2.25 -3.41 -19.76
N SER A 3 -1.09 -4.04 -19.77
CA SER A 3 -0.94 -5.33 -20.42
C SER A 3 -1.30 -6.43 -19.43
N LYS A 4 -2.32 -7.19 -19.76
CA LYS A 4 -2.84 -8.25 -18.91
C LYS A 4 -2.77 -9.58 -19.68
N VAL A 5 -1.94 -10.49 -19.21
CA VAL A 5 -1.91 -11.86 -19.73
C VAL A 5 -2.60 -12.77 -18.73
N LEU A 6 -3.70 -13.37 -19.15
CA LEU A 6 -4.43 -14.36 -18.38
C LEU A 6 -4.06 -15.74 -18.87
N VAL A 7 -3.52 -16.58 -17.99
CA VAL A 7 -3.28 -17.99 -18.26
C VAL A 7 -4.23 -18.81 -17.42
N VAL A 8 -5.14 -19.53 -18.06
CA VAL A 8 -6.06 -20.44 -17.38
C VAL A 8 -5.47 -21.84 -17.48
N ASP A 9 -5.17 -22.44 -16.33
CA ASP A 9 -4.72 -23.81 -16.27
C ASP A 9 -5.94 -24.76 -16.29
N THR A 10 -6.12 -25.46 -17.41
CA THR A 10 -7.24 -26.37 -17.61
C THR A 10 -6.98 -27.79 -17.11
N GLU A 11 -5.76 -28.12 -16.69
CA GLU A 11 -5.43 -29.47 -16.21
C GLU A 11 -5.98 -29.74 -14.80
N THR A 12 -6.27 -28.69 -14.04
CA THR A 12 -6.93 -28.79 -12.73
C THR A 12 -8.44 -28.62 -12.80
N ALA A 13 -9.05 -28.80 -13.97
CA ALA A 13 -10.44 -28.51 -14.28
C ALA A 13 -11.50 -29.40 -13.57
N LYS A 14 -11.10 -30.28 -12.65
CA LYS A 14 -12.02 -30.95 -11.71
C LYS A 14 -12.34 -30.09 -10.50
N GLU A 15 -11.58 -29.03 -10.29
CA GLU A 15 -11.75 -27.99 -9.29
C GLU A 15 -11.86 -26.64 -10.01
N SER A 16 -12.30 -25.58 -9.34
CA SER A 16 -12.43 -24.24 -9.93
C SER A 16 -11.14 -23.83 -10.65
N PRO A 17 -11.23 -23.23 -11.86
CA PRO A 17 -10.05 -22.88 -12.63
C PRO A 17 -9.17 -21.90 -11.87
N THR A 18 -7.89 -22.23 -11.73
CA THR A 18 -6.90 -21.31 -11.14
C THR A 18 -6.62 -20.19 -12.12
N LEU A 19 -6.83 -18.97 -11.69
CA LEU A 19 -6.46 -17.79 -12.46
C LEU A 19 -5.02 -17.41 -12.12
N PHE A 20 -4.19 -17.32 -13.13
CA PHE A 20 -2.82 -16.83 -13.02
C PHE A 20 -2.59 -15.72 -14.04
N ALA A 21 -2.08 -14.59 -13.58
CA ALA A 21 -1.77 -13.45 -14.43
C ALA A 21 -0.40 -12.87 -14.09
N ARG A 22 0.30 -12.38 -15.10
CA ARG A 22 1.58 -11.68 -14.94
C ARG A 22 1.46 -10.23 -15.34
N SER A 23 2.22 -9.39 -14.67
CA SER A 23 2.27 -7.95 -14.97
C SER A 23 0.86 -7.33 -15.00
N VAL A 24 0.15 -7.49 -13.88
CA VAL A 24 -1.23 -7.04 -13.76
C VAL A 24 -1.26 -5.59 -13.32
N THR A 25 -2.11 -4.79 -13.96
CA THR A 25 -2.39 -3.42 -13.57
C THR A 25 -3.88 -3.25 -13.39
N ARG A 26 -4.29 -2.73 -12.23
CA ARG A 26 -5.67 -2.36 -11.92
C ARG A 26 -5.76 -0.86 -11.71
N GLN A 27 -6.70 -0.23 -12.37
CA GLN A 27 -7.01 1.17 -12.17
C GLN A 27 -8.33 1.30 -11.42
N VAL A 28 -8.36 2.19 -10.43
CA VAL A 28 -9.55 2.51 -9.65
C VAL A 28 -9.88 3.98 -9.87
N PHE A 29 -11.14 4.24 -10.18
CA PHE A 29 -11.64 5.59 -10.44
C PHE A 29 -12.64 6.00 -9.37
N THR A 30 -12.72 7.31 -9.12
CA THR A 30 -13.78 7.88 -8.27
C THR A 30 -15.12 7.84 -9.00
N ASP A 31 -16.21 8.14 -8.28
CA ASP A 31 -17.55 8.22 -8.86
C ASP A 31 -17.66 9.32 -9.92
N GLU A 32 -16.79 10.34 -9.83
CA GLU A 32 -16.69 11.42 -10.83
C GLU A 32 -15.83 11.05 -12.05
N GLY A 33 -15.27 9.83 -12.08
CA GLY A 33 -14.45 9.33 -13.18
C GLY A 33 -12.99 9.76 -13.13
N GLU A 34 -12.51 10.29 -12.03
CA GLU A 34 -11.10 10.65 -11.84
C GLU A 34 -10.29 9.44 -11.38
N LEU A 35 -9.07 9.30 -11.87
CA LEU A 35 -8.16 8.25 -11.45
C LEU A 35 -7.79 8.45 -9.98
N SER A 36 -8.08 7.46 -9.17
CA SER A 36 -7.82 7.45 -7.72
C SER A 36 -6.60 6.63 -7.36
N THR A 37 -6.48 5.43 -7.94
CA THR A 37 -5.46 4.46 -7.52
C THR A 37 -5.03 3.61 -8.72
N ILE A 38 -3.73 3.35 -8.82
CA ILE A 38 -3.20 2.33 -9.73
C ILE A 38 -2.51 1.27 -8.85
N ILE A 39 -2.91 0.03 -9.01
CA ILE A 39 -2.29 -1.13 -8.36
C ILE A 39 -1.58 -1.94 -9.43
N HIS A 40 -0.28 -2.09 -9.31
CA HIS A 40 0.51 -2.93 -10.19
C HIS A 40 1.08 -4.10 -9.39
N ALA A 41 1.05 -5.30 -9.96
CA ALA A 41 1.66 -6.48 -9.35
C ALA A 41 2.41 -7.28 -10.40
N LYS A 42 3.53 -7.88 -10.00
CA LYS A 42 4.32 -8.73 -10.88
C LYS A 42 3.56 -9.99 -11.28
N GLU A 43 2.87 -10.60 -10.33
CA GLU A 43 2.05 -11.79 -10.53
C GLU A 43 0.78 -11.72 -9.69
N LEU A 44 -0.27 -12.34 -10.18
CA LEU A 44 -1.53 -12.49 -9.49
C LEU A 44 -1.99 -13.94 -9.60
N LEU A 45 -2.36 -14.55 -8.46
CA LEU A 45 -2.86 -15.91 -8.39
C LEU A 45 -4.18 -15.93 -7.62
N GLN A 46 -5.23 -16.49 -8.23
CA GLN A 46 -6.52 -16.71 -7.58
C GLN A 46 -7.00 -18.12 -7.87
N ARG A 47 -7.19 -18.91 -6.82
CA ARG A 47 -7.64 -20.30 -6.96
C ARG A 47 -9.13 -20.41 -7.15
N ASP A 48 -9.88 -19.58 -6.46
CA ASP A 48 -11.33 -19.53 -6.50
C ASP A 48 -11.78 -18.07 -6.48
N PRO A 49 -12.77 -17.66 -7.31
CA PRO A 49 -13.28 -16.28 -7.29
C PRO A 49 -13.84 -15.82 -5.94
N SER A 50 -14.26 -16.75 -5.07
CA SER A 50 -14.72 -16.43 -3.71
C SER A 50 -13.59 -16.21 -2.70
N GLU A 51 -12.37 -16.56 -3.07
CA GLU A 51 -11.18 -16.38 -2.23
C GLU A 51 -10.39 -15.14 -2.62
N ALA A 52 -9.51 -14.69 -1.72
CA ALA A 52 -8.60 -13.61 -2.02
C ALA A 52 -7.63 -13.99 -3.14
N ALA A 53 -7.33 -13.04 -4.01
CA ALA A 53 -6.25 -13.19 -4.99
C ALA A 53 -4.93 -12.76 -4.36
N LYS A 54 -3.88 -13.57 -4.52
CA LYS A 54 -2.55 -13.26 -4.03
C LYS A 54 -1.74 -12.52 -5.09
N ALA A 55 -1.23 -11.35 -4.73
CA ALA A 55 -0.38 -10.54 -5.59
C ALA A 55 1.06 -10.58 -5.09
N LEU A 56 2.03 -10.69 -6.00
CA LEU A 56 3.45 -10.62 -5.69
C LEU A 56 4.00 -9.23 -6.04
N THR A 57 4.81 -8.69 -5.16
CA THR A 57 5.45 -7.37 -5.30
C THR A 57 4.47 -6.29 -5.75
N PRO A 58 3.38 -6.07 -4.97
CA PRO A 58 2.44 -5.03 -5.32
C PRO A 58 3.05 -3.65 -5.17
N ASP A 59 2.68 -2.77 -6.09
CA ASP A 59 3.08 -1.36 -6.10
C ASP A 59 1.80 -0.55 -6.30
N ILE A 60 1.46 0.26 -5.32
CA ILE A 60 0.23 1.04 -5.31
C ILE A 60 0.60 2.51 -5.38
N THR A 61 0.03 3.22 -6.35
CA THR A 61 0.15 4.66 -6.44
C THR A 61 -1.22 5.29 -6.25
N LEU A 62 -1.33 6.21 -5.31
CA LEU A 62 -2.53 7.00 -5.08
C LEU A 62 -2.41 8.32 -5.79
N TYR A 63 -3.52 8.76 -6.40
CA TYR A 63 -3.59 9.99 -7.17
C TYR A 63 -4.57 10.98 -6.54
N ARG A 64 -4.22 12.24 -6.62
CA ARG A 64 -5.07 13.37 -6.25
C ARG A 64 -4.89 14.45 -7.30
N ASP A 65 -6.00 14.91 -7.88
CA ASP A 65 -5.99 15.95 -8.91
C ASP A 65 -5.04 15.64 -10.08
N GLY A 66 -5.01 14.38 -10.51
CA GLY A 66 -4.18 13.89 -11.60
C GLY A 66 -2.71 13.71 -11.28
N LYS A 67 -2.30 13.91 -10.05
CA LYS A 67 -0.91 13.77 -9.61
C LYS A 67 -0.75 12.65 -8.59
N ALA A 68 0.37 11.94 -8.66
CA ALA A 68 0.72 10.95 -7.64
C ALA A 68 0.87 11.64 -6.28
N SER A 69 0.23 11.10 -5.25
CA SER A 69 0.27 11.62 -3.88
C SER A 69 0.97 10.70 -2.91
N TRP A 70 0.82 9.37 -3.07
CA TRP A 70 1.39 8.36 -2.18
C TRP A 70 1.85 7.15 -2.96
N TYR A 71 2.90 6.49 -2.46
CA TYR A 71 3.36 5.19 -2.92
C TYR A 71 3.27 4.20 -1.77
N ILE A 72 2.69 3.02 -2.03
CA ILE A 72 2.60 1.94 -1.07
C ILE A 72 3.13 0.67 -1.74
N THR A 73 4.11 0.02 -1.11
CA THR A 73 4.69 -1.23 -1.60
C THR A 73 4.73 -2.28 -0.50
N SER A 74 4.78 -3.55 -0.86
CA SER A 74 5.00 -4.68 0.04
C SER A 74 5.56 -5.87 -0.70
N GLU A 75 5.92 -6.94 0.01
CA GLU A 75 6.35 -8.18 -0.65
C GLU A 75 5.18 -8.89 -1.32
N THR A 76 4.06 -9.00 -0.61
CA THR A 76 2.85 -9.63 -1.13
C THR A 76 1.61 -8.85 -0.72
N ALA A 77 0.50 -9.12 -1.40
CA ALA A 77 -0.81 -8.60 -1.03
C ALA A 77 -1.89 -9.65 -1.28
N LEU A 78 -2.97 -9.55 -0.52
CA LEU A 78 -4.20 -10.29 -0.74
C LEU A 78 -5.28 -9.29 -1.17
N LEU A 79 -5.80 -9.49 -2.37
CA LEU A 79 -6.96 -8.74 -2.88
C LEU A 79 -8.21 -9.47 -2.43
N ASN A 80 -8.86 -8.97 -1.39
CA ASN A 80 -9.97 -9.64 -0.75
C ASN A 80 -11.27 -9.43 -1.53
N PRO A 81 -12.22 -10.40 -1.48
CA PRO A 81 -13.51 -10.26 -2.17
C PRO A 81 -14.35 -9.06 -1.71
N ASP A 82 -14.12 -8.58 -0.48
CA ASP A 82 -14.84 -7.42 0.08
C ASP A 82 -14.30 -6.07 -0.43
N GLY A 83 -13.30 -6.09 -1.30
CA GLY A 83 -12.70 -4.88 -1.87
C GLY A 83 -11.52 -4.32 -1.09
N THR A 84 -11.18 -4.91 0.06
CA THR A 84 -9.98 -4.53 0.81
C THR A 84 -8.74 -5.22 0.26
N THR A 85 -7.60 -4.60 0.44
CA THR A 85 -6.29 -5.19 0.12
C THR A 85 -5.50 -5.33 1.41
N THR A 86 -5.04 -6.55 1.71
CA THR A 86 -4.14 -6.80 2.83
C THR A 86 -2.72 -6.87 2.29
N LEU A 87 -1.90 -5.89 2.66
CA LEU A 87 -0.48 -5.83 2.29
C LEU A 87 0.34 -6.53 3.36
N ILE A 88 1.25 -7.41 2.96
CA ILE A 88 1.95 -8.32 3.87
C ILE A 88 3.44 -8.25 3.61
N ASN A 89 4.20 -8.13 4.67
CA ASN A 89 5.66 -8.09 4.77
C ASN A 89 6.28 -6.86 4.11
N ASP A 90 7.09 -6.19 4.89
CA ASP A 90 7.86 -5.01 4.47
C ASP A 90 6.98 -3.98 3.77
N VAL A 91 5.85 -3.65 4.40
CA VAL A 91 4.93 -2.65 3.87
C VAL A 91 5.52 -1.27 4.09
N LYS A 92 5.67 -0.52 3.01
CA LYS A 92 6.21 0.83 3.01
C LYS A 92 5.20 1.81 2.45
N ILE A 93 5.01 2.92 3.15
CA ILE A 93 4.17 4.03 2.71
C ILE A 93 5.03 5.28 2.63
N GLN A 94 5.04 5.92 1.46
CA GLN A 94 5.81 7.13 1.21
C GLN A 94 4.96 8.18 0.51
N GLN A 95 5.22 9.46 0.82
CA GLN A 95 4.67 10.55 0.05
C GLN A 95 5.38 10.66 -1.31
N ALA A 96 4.63 11.00 -2.35
CA ALA A 96 5.17 11.17 -3.70
C ALA A 96 5.90 12.50 -3.90
N LYS A 97 5.78 13.43 -2.97
CA LYS A 97 6.44 14.73 -3.06
C LYS A 97 7.92 14.60 -2.74
N GLU A 98 8.77 15.18 -3.57
CA GLU A 98 10.17 15.41 -3.24
C GLU A 98 10.27 16.60 -2.27
N ALA A 99 10.08 16.35 -1.00
CA ALA A 99 10.27 17.35 0.04
C ALA A 99 11.30 16.84 1.05
N GLU A 100 12.09 17.75 1.61
CA GLU A 100 13.06 17.41 2.67
C GLU A 100 12.38 16.82 3.91
N GLU A 101 11.07 17.01 4.02
CA GLU A 101 10.27 16.51 5.13
C GLU A 101 9.54 15.21 4.83
N ASN A 102 9.86 14.55 3.71
CA ASN A 102 9.24 13.27 3.39
C ASN A 102 9.59 12.22 4.43
N TRP A 103 8.56 11.52 4.86
CA TRP A 103 8.72 10.43 5.81
C TRP A 103 8.38 9.09 5.16
N LEU A 104 9.01 8.06 5.70
CA LEU A 104 8.76 6.67 5.35
C LEU A 104 8.10 5.98 6.52
N LEU A 105 6.97 5.33 6.28
CA LEU A 105 6.30 4.49 7.27
C LEU A 105 6.48 3.03 6.87
N VAL A 106 6.87 2.19 7.83
CA VAL A 106 7.08 0.75 7.64
C VAL A 106 6.27 -0.02 8.66
N THR A 107 5.61 -1.08 8.22
CA THR A 107 4.84 -1.99 9.08
C THR A 107 4.85 -3.39 8.47
N PRO A 108 4.70 -4.47 9.29
CA PRO A 108 4.65 -5.83 8.75
C PRO A 108 3.39 -6.14 7.96
N GLU A 109 2.28 -5.50 8.27
CA GLU A 109 1.00 -5.76 7.62
C GLU A 109 0.13 -4.51 7.66
N LEU A 110 -0.62 -4.28 6.58
CA LEU A 110 -1.48 -3.12 6.43
C LEU A 110 -2.75 -3.51 5.68
N SER A 111 -3.89 -3.08 6.18
CA SER A 111 -5.15 -3.17 5.43
C SER A 111 -5.42 -1.86 4.71
N PHE A 112 -5.80 -1.95 3.45
CA PHE A 112 -5.97 -0.79 2.58
C PHE A 112 -7.30 -0.84 1.83
N HIS A 113 -8.00 0.30 1.80
CA HIS A 113 -9.20 0.52 1.00
C HIS A 113 -8.89 1.51 -0.13
N ALA A 114 -8.86 1.02 -1.37
CA ALA A 114 -8.46 1.84 -2.51
C ALA A 114 -9.44 2.99 -2.78
N GLU A 115 -10.75 2.73 -2.73
CA GLU A 115 -11.77 3.74 -3.02
C GLU A 115 -11.77 4.88 -2.01
N ARG A 116 -11.63 4.55 -0.73
CA ARG A 116 -11.64 5.55 0.34
C ARG A 116 -10.25 6.12 0.63
N GLN A 117 -9.22 5.54 0.03
CA GLN A 117 -7.83 5.87 0.33
C GLN A 117 -7.57 5.89 1.84
N TYR A 118 -7.94 4.81 2.49
CA TYR A 118 -7.86 4.62 3.92
C TYR A 118 -7.03 3.39 4.23
N ALA A 119 -6.14 3.50 5.20
CA ALA A 119 -5.27 2.39 5.60
C ALA A 119 -5.24 2.25 7.12
N TYR A 120 -5.15 1.01 7.59
CA TYR A 120 -5.03 0.76 9.02
C TYR A 120 -4.22 -0.50 9.29
N THR A 121 -3.61 -0.55 10.46
CA THR A 121 -2.92 -1.73 10.97
C THR A 121 -3.02 -1.77 12.50
N GLU A 122 -2.99 -2.97 13.05
CA GLU A 122 -2.85 -3.21 14.50
C GLU A 122 -1.42 -3.57 14.89
N HIS A 123 -0.54 -3.72 13.89
CA HIS A 123 0.85 -4.11 14.06
C HIS A 123 1.74 -2.94 14.43
N PRO A 124 2.99 -3.20 14.88
CA PRO A 124 3.95 -2.14 15.09
C PRO A 124 4.23 -1.34 13.81
N VAL A 125 4.36 -0.04 13.95
CA VAL A 125 4.71 0.88 12.87
C VAL A 125 5.93 1.68 13.24
N THR A 126 6.79 1.94 12.28
CA THR A 126 7.94 2.83 12.41
C THR A 126 7.85 3.90 11.33
N MET A 127 7.88 5.14 11.74
CA MET A 127 7.90 6.28 10.85
C MET A 127 9.24 7.00 10.99
N THR A 128 9.95 7.16 9.87
CA THR A 128 11.25 7.83 9.84
C THR A 128 11.25 8.99 8.86
N ARG A 129 11.99 10.02 9.20
CA ARG A 129 12.36 11.13 8.32
C ARG A 129 13.75 11.60 8.70
N ILE A 130 14.31 12.54 7.95
CA ILE A 130 15.60 13.12 8.31
C ILE A 130 15.52 13.73 9.72
N GLY A 131 16.38 13.24 10.62
CA GLY A 131 16.46 13.75 12.00
C GLY A 131 15.36 13.28 12.96
N GLY A 132 14.51 12.34 12.54
CA GLY A 132 13.42 11.90 13.42
C GLY A 132 12.98 10.46 13.19
N ARG A 133 12.53 9.84 14.27
CA ARG A 133 11.92 8.50 14.25
C ARG A 133 10.77 8.45 15.25
N LEU A 134 9.69 7.82 14.84
CA LEU A 134 8.53 7.55 15.69
C LEU A 134 8.19 6.07 15.58
N ASP A 135 8.01 5.40 16.71
CA ASP A 135 7.53 4.03 16.81
C ASP A 135 6.18 4.02 17.53
N ALA A 136 5.27 3.18 17.08
CA ALA A 136 3.95 3.02 17.68
C ALA A 136 3.43 1.61 17.42
N VAL A 137 2.32 1.26 18.06
CA VAL A 137 1.58 0.02 17.81
C VAL A 137 0.17 0.40 17.38
N GLY A 138 -0.18 0.01 16.15
CA GLY A 138 -1.47 0.35 15.58
C GLY A 138 -1.53 1.76 15.00
N MET A 139 -2.22 1.88 13.87
CA MET A 139 -2.29 3.13 13.12
C MET A 139 -3.53 3.14 12.23
N GLU A 140 -4.12 4.31 12.08
CA GLU A 140 -5.11 4.61 11.05
C GLU A 140 -4.66 5.81 10.23
N MET A 141 -4.77 5.70 8.91
CA MET A 141 -4.43 6.78 7.98
C MET A 141 -5.60 7.10 7.07
N ASP A 142 -5.94 8.37 7.00
CA ASP A 142 -6.75 8.91 5.92
C ASP A 142 -5.80 9.58 4.91
N LEU A 143 -5.55 8.90 3.79
CA LEU A 143 -4.57 9.34 2.80
C LEU A 143 -5.09 10.53 1.96
N LYS A 144 -6.41 10.70 1.87
CA LYS A 144 -7.01 11.89 1.24
C LYS A 144 -6.80 13.13 2.07
N LYS A 145 -7.01 13.02 3.38
CA LYS A 145 -6.85 14.14 4.34
C LYS A 145 -5.43 14.29 4.83
N GLU A 146 -4.53 13.36 4.46
CA GLU A 146 -3.16 13.33 4.94
C GLU A 146 -3.05 13.32 6.47
N THR A 147 -3.96 12.60 7.13
CA THR A 147 -3.98 12.47 8.59
C THR A 147 -3.58 11.07 9.02
N VAL A 148 -2.83 11.00 10.11
CA VAL A 148 -2.37 9.75 10.73
C VAL A 148 -2.70 9.77 12.20
N GLU A 149 -3.30 8.69 12.70
CA GLU A 149 -3.53 8.48 14.12
C GLU A 149 -2.80 7.21 14.57
N PHE A 150 -1.90 7.38 15.53
CA PHE A 150 -1.22 6.26 16.17
C PHE A 150 -1.99 5.83 17.41
N LYS A 151 -2.14 4.51 17.61
CA LYS A 151 -3.07 3.97 18.62
C LYS A 151 -2.46 3.81 20.00
N ALA A 152 -1.25 3.23 20.11
CA ALA A 152 -0.66 2.90 21.40
C ALA A 152 0.86 2.94 21.36
N ASN A 153 1.48 3.00 22.53
CA ASN A 153 2.92 2.88 22.75
C ASN A 153 3.74 3.82 21.85
N VAL A 154 3.28 5.06 21.71
CA VAL A 154 3.93 6.04 20.86
C VAL A 154 5.22 6.52 21.51
N SER A 155 6.33 6.37 20.78
CA SER A 155 7.65 6.85 21.19
C SER A 155 8.31 7.57 20.02
N ALA A 156 8.80 8.78 20.28
CA ALA A 156 9.41 9.60 19.25
C ALA A 156 10.78 10.11 19.69
N VAL A 157 11.74 10.07 18.78
CA VAL A 157 13.08 10.60 18.95
C VAL A 157 13.34 11.64 17.88
N TYR A 158 13.68 12.85 18.31
CA TYR A 158 14.04 13.95 17.43
C TYR A 158 15.48 14.34 17.65
N GLN A 159 16.22 14.46 16.55
CA GLN A 159 17.51 15.09 16.58
C GLN A 159 17.34 16.55 16.17
N MET A 160 17.48 17.45 17.16
CA MET A 160 17.37 18.88 16.90
C MET A 160 18.59 19.35 16.12
N TYR A 161 18.33 20.04 15.00
CA TYR A 161 19.40 20.71 14.26
C TYR A 161 19.97 21.85 15.11
N ASN A 162 21.26 21.80 15.43
CA ASN A 162 21.96 22.88 16.09
C ASN A 162 22.94 23.54 15.09
N PRO A 163 22.70 24.81 14.68
CA PRO A 163 23.59 25.46 13.73
C PRO A 163 25.04 25.60 14.19
N GLN A 164 25.30 25.41 15.49
CA GLN A 164 26.66 25.51 16.06
C GLN A 164 27.47 24.22 15.90
N ASP A 165 26.86 23.12 15.50
CA ASP A 165 27.55 21.84 15.31
C ASP A 165 28.13 21.68 13.89
N GLN A 166 28.19 22.74 13.11
CA GLN A 166 28.75 22.78 11.76
C GLN A 166 30.16 23.34 11.71
N ASP A 167 31.03 22.81 12.49
CA ASP A 167 32.48 23.12 12.33
C ASP A 167 33.21 21.98 11.60
#